data_370084026a1f1f740b4492c615bc72d5
#
_entry.id   370084026a1f1f740b4492c615bc72d5
#
_cell.length_a   1.000
_cell.length_b   1.000
_cell.length_c   1.000
_cell.angle_alpha   90.00
_cell.angle_beta   90.00
_cell.angle_gamma   90.00
#
_symmetry.space_group_name_H-M   'P 1'
#
loop_
_entity.id
_entity.type
_entity.pdbx_description
1 polymer ?
#
loop_
_entity_poly.entity_id
_entity_poly.type
_entity_poly.pdbx_seq_one_letter_code
_entity_poly.pdbx_strand_id
1 'polypeptide(L)'
;GKFVDGSYIVGMLAQAFLNKHPNESIVYDPRVIYNTEAVINDHNGKAVISKSGHSFIKQVMRDSGAVYGGEMSAHHYFRDFFYCDSGMIPWLLTIELLSTTGKSLTELVNSYIEAYPSSGELNFHLTSHDAPTIIEDIEAKFANEQPNKSLLDGLSLDFGDWRFNLRASNTEPLIRLNIETLGN
;
A
#
# COMPACT_ATOMS: atom_id res chain seq x y z
N GLY A 1 -13.28 19.47 0.10
CA GLY A 1 -12.85 18.14 -0.28
C GLY A 1 -12.16 17.46 0.89
N LYS A 2 -12.08 16.12 0.87
CA LYS A 2 -11.31 15.36 1.84
C LYS A 2 -10.02 14.89 1.16
N PHE A 3 -8.95 14.72 1.94
CA PHE A 3 -7.74 14.06 1.49
C PHE A 3 -8.05 12.57 1.24
N VAL A 4 -7.49 12.01 0.16
CA VAL A 4 -7.56 10.58 -0.15
C VAL A 4 -6.20 9.98 0.15
N ASP A 5 -6.17 8.95 1.00
CA ASP A 5 -4.93 8.26 1.31
C ASP A 5 -4.35 7.58 0.07
N GLY A 6 -3.01 7.63 -0.06
CA GLY A 6 -2.32 7.11 -1.24
C GLY A 6 -2.51 5.61 -1.45
N SER A 7 -2.75 4.83 -0.40
CA SER A 7 -3.02 3.39 -0.52
C SER A 7 -4.23 3.08 -1.39
N TYR A 8 -5.33 3.85 -1.25
CA TYR A 8 -6.51 3.67 -2.11
C TYR A 8 -6.23 4.09 -3.55
N ILE A 9 -5.39 5.10 -3.76
CA ILE A 9 -4.95 5.50 -5.11
C ILE A 9 -4.13 4.40 -5.77
N VAL A 10 -3.27 3.70 -5.01
CA VAL A 10 -2.50 2.54 -5.52
C VAL A 10 -3.45 1.46 -6.04
N GLY A 11 -4.47 1.07 -5.27
CA GLY A 11 -5.49 0.10 -5.70
C GLY A 11 -6.26 0.57 -6.93
N MET A 12 -6.70 1.83 -6.94
CA MET A 12 -7.44 2.42 -8.07
C MET A 12 -6.61 2.42 -9.37
N LEU A 13 -5.32 2.75 -9.30
CA LEU A 13 -4.44 2.70 -10.46
C LEU A 13 -4.11 1.27 -10.88
N ALA A 14 -3.96 0.33 -9.93
CA ALA A 14 -3.84 -1.09 -10.24
C ALA A 14 -5.04 -1.58 -11.06
N GLN A 15 -6.28 -1.21 -10.69
CA GLN A 15 -7.49 -1.48 -11.47
C GLN A 15 -7.39 -0.90 -12.89
N ALA A 16 -6.97 0.36 -13.04
CA ALA A 16 -6.85 1.00 -14.34
C ALA A 16 -5.88 0.27 -15.28
N PHE A 17 -4.77 -0.25 -14.74
CA PHE A 17 -3.82 -1.06 -15.50
C PHE A 17 -4.37 -2.45 -15.82
N LEU A 18 -4.92 -3.16 -14.85
CA LEU A 18 -5.37 -4.54 -15.01
C LEU A 18 -6.60 -4.66 -15.91
N ASN A 19 -7.44 -3.62 -15.98
CA ASN A 19 -8.54 -3.54 -16.96
C ASN A 19 -8.02 -3.59 -18.42
N LYS A 20 -6.82 -3.06 -18.67
CA LYS A 20 -6.20 -3.04 -20.00
C LYS A 20 -5.27 -4.24 -20.22
N HIS A 21 -4.62 -4.68 -19.17
CA HIS A 21 -3.57 -5.69 -19.20
C HIS A 21 -3.80 -6.72 -18.08
N PRO A 22 -4.77 -7.64 -18.22
CA PRO A 22 -5.01 -8.68 -17.23
C PRO A 22 -3.79 -9.62 -17.12
N ASN A 23 -3.63 -10.26 -15.96
CA ASN A 23 -2.53 -11.17 -15.61
C ASN A 23 -1.15 -10.50 -15.43
N GLU A 24 -1.06 -9.19 -15.53
CA GLU A 24 0.18 -8.45 -15.26
C GLU A 24 0.47 -8.35 -13.75
N SER A 25 1.73 -8.09 -13.42
CA SER A 25 2.18 -7.89 -12.04
C SER A 25 2.04 -6.43 -11.62
N ILE A 26 1.60 -6.23 -10.39
CA ILE A 26 1.52 -4.93 -9.72
C ILE A 26 2.39 -4.98 -8.47
N VAL A 27 3.29 -4.02 -8.31
CA VAL A 27 4.14 -3.88 -7.13
C VAL A 27 3.53 -2.85 -6.17
N TYR A 28 3.56 -3.13 -4.88
CA TYR A 28 3.07 -2.22 -3.83
C TYR A 28 3.89 -2.39 -2.55
N ASP A 29 3.83 -1.39 -1.65
CA ASP A 29 4.51 -1.43 -0.36
C ASP A 29 3.66 -2.05 0.76
N PRO A 30 4.26 -2.51 1.88
CA PRO A 30 3.57 -3.32 2.88
C PRO A 30 2.80 -2.54 3.93
N ARG A 31 2.69 -1.21 3.82
CA ARG A 31 2.08 -0.37 4.86
C ARG A 31 0.57 -0.58 4.97
N VAL A 32 -0.14 -0.51 3.85
CA VAL A 32 -1.59 -0.79 3.73
C VAL A 32 -1.81 -1.60 2.46
N ILE A 33 -2.29 -2.84 2.58
CA ILE A 33 -2.30 -3.81 1.48
C ILE A 33 -3.68 -4.36 1.11
N TYR A 34 -4.62 -4.46 2.04
CA TYR A 34 -5.88 -5.20 1.82
C TYR A 34 -6.67 -4.69 0.61
N ASN A 35 -6.87 -3.36 0.50
CA ASN A 35 -7.54 -2.80 -0.66
C ASN A 35 -6.79 -3.10 -1.97
N THR A 36 -5.47 -2.92 -1.97
CA THR A 36 -4.66 -3.12 -3.17
C THR A 36 -4.66 -4.57 -3.62
N GLU A 37 -4.49 -5.51 -2.69
CA GLU A 37 -4.51 -6.96 -2.99
C GLU A 37 -5.87 -7.44 -3.48
N ALA A 38 -6.96 -6.97 -2.85
CA ALA A 38 -8.30 -7.31 -3.29
C ALA A 38 -8.55 -6.83 -4.73
N VAL A 39 -8.22 -5.57 -5.02
CA VAL A 39 -8.36 -5.03 -6.39
C VAL A 39 -7.50 -5.79 -7.39
N ILE A 40 -6.26 -6.15 -7.05
CA ILE A 40 -5.39 -6.93 -7.94
C ILE A 40 -6.01 -8.31 -8.22
N ASN A 41 -6.51 -8.99 -7.20
CA ASN A 41 -7.11 -10.31 -7.32
C ASN A 41 -8.41 -10.27 -8.14
N ASP A 42 -9.28 -9.29 -7.88
CA ASP A 42 -10.56 -9.11 -8.60
C ASP A 42 -10.37 -8.83 -10.09
N HIS A 43 -9.22 -8.27 -10.46
CA HIS A 43 -8.87 -7.95 -11.85
C HIS A 43 -7.86 -8.93 -12.46
N ASN A 44 -7.71 -10.12 -11.87
CA ASN A 44 -6.81 -11.19 -12.34
C ASN A 44 -5.35 -10.75 -12.47
N GLY A 45 -4.87 -9.85 -11.61
CA GLY A 45 -3.48 -9.44 -11.54
C GLY A 45 -2.63 -10.35 -10.65
N LYS A 46 -1.34 -10.07 -10.63
CA LYS A 46 -0.37 -10.70 -9.72
C LYS A 46 0.13 -9.69 -8.71
N ALA A 47 -0.15 -9.91 -7.45
CA ALA A 47 0.29 -9.07 -6.35
C ALA A 47 1.78 -9.35 -6.03
N VAL A 48 2.60 -8.31 -6.01
CA VAL A 48 4.03 -8.40 -5.69
C VAL A 48 4.36 -7.33 -4.66
N ILE A 49 4.68 -7.76 -3.44
CA ILE A 49 5.02 -6.85 -2.35
C ILE A 49 6.51 -6.48 -2.38
N SER A 50 6.83 -5.22 -2.10
CA SER A 50 8.19 -4.70 -2.03
C SER A 50 8.39 -3.86 -0.78
N LYS A 51 9.60 -3.82 -0.26
CA LYS A 51 9.98 -2.80 0.73
C LYS A 51 9.74 -1.40 0.15
N SER A 52 9.30 -0.46 1.01
CA SER A 52 9.09 0.96 0.63
C SER A 52 10.39 1.62 0.18
N GLY A 53 10.28 2.48 -0.81
CA GLY A 53 11.36 3.31 -1.34
C GLY A 53 11.70 3.04 -2.80
N HIS A 54 12.06 4.11 -3.51
CA HIS A 54 12.25 4.14 -4.96
C HIS A 54 13.15 3.03 -5.51
N SER A 55 14.30 2.77 -4.87
CA SER A 55 15.26 1.77 -5.35
C SER A 55 14.71 0.36 -5.25
N PHE A 56 14.01 0.05 -4.16
CA PHE A 56 13.44 -1.28 -3.93
C PHE A 56 12.26 -1.53 -4.87
N ILE A 57 11.30 -0.62 -4.93
CA ILE A 57 10.13 -0.74 -5.82
C ILE A 57 10.59 -0.91 -7.28
N LYS A 58 11.49 -0.05 -7.77
CA LYS A 58 12.00 -0.13 -9.15
C LYS A 58 12.75 -1.43 -9.44
N GLN A 59 13.49 -1.96 -8.47
CA GLN A 59 14.19 -3.23 -8.63
C GLN A 59 13.19 -4.38 -8.73
N VAL A 60 12.24 -4.47 -7.77
CA VAL A 60 11.20 -5.51 -7.77
C VAL A 60 10.34 -5.44 -9.03
N MET A 61 10.01 -4.24 -9.52
CA MET A 61 9.29 -4.08 -10.79
C MET A 61 10.06 -4.65 -11.98
N ARG A 62 11.39 -4.42 -12.07
CA ARG A 62 12.22 -4.98 -13.14
C ARG A 62 12.31 -6.49 -13.06
N ASP A 63 12.50 -7.03 -11.86
CA ASP A 63 12.66 -8.46 -11.63
C ASP A 63 11.35 -9.24 -11.92
N SER A 64 10.21 -8.64 -11.60
CA SER A 64 8.87 -9.23 -11.84
C SER A 64 8.25 -8.88 -13.18
N GLY A 65 8.83 -7.94 -13.93
CA GLY A 65 8.24 -7.37 -15.14
C GLY A 65 6.96 -6.56 -14.90
N ALA A 66 6.73 -6.08 -13.67
CA ALA A 66 5.50 -5.42 -13.30
C ALA A 66 5.21 -4.17 -14.14
N VAL A 67 3.95 -4.00 -14.55
CA VAL A 67 3.50 -2.86 -15.37
C VAL A 67 3.42 -1.57 -14.57
N TYR A 68 3.09 -1.70 -13.28
CA TYR A 68 2.88 -0.59 -12.37
C TYR A 68 3.41 -0.94 -10.97
N GLY A 69 3.93 0.09 -10.29
CA GLY A 69 4.28 0.04 -8.89
C GLY A 69 3.78 1.27 -8.16
N GLY A 70 3.23 1.11 -6.95
CA GLY A 70 2.72 2.21 -6.16
C GLY A 70 3.13 2.15 -4.70
N GLU A 71 3.32 3.31 -4.09
CA GLU A 71 3.56 3.47 -2.66
C GLU A 71 2.44 4.27 -2.00
N MET A 72 2.12 3.95 -0.75
CA MET A 72 1.19 4.74 0.07
C MET A 72 1.57 6.23 0.14
N SER A 73 2.86 6.55 0.00
CA SER A 73 3.39 7.91 -0.06
C SER A 73 3.11 8.66 -1.36
N ALA A 74 2.26 8.11 -2.24
CA ALA A 74 1.87 8.67 -3.53
C ALA A 74 3.02 8.77 -4.56
N HIS A 75 4.00 7.87 -4.48
CA HIS A 75 4.94 7.62 -5.57
C HIS A 75 4.40 6.51 -6.47
N HIS A 76 4.41 6.73 -7.79
CA HIS A 76 3.83 5.83 -8.77
C HIS A 76 4.80 5.60 -9.92
N TYR A 77 5.18 4.35 -10.14
CA TYR A 77 6.19 3.91 -11.09
C TYR A 77 5.57 3.11 -12.22
N PHE A 78 6.08 3.29 -13.45
CA PHE A 78 5.48 2.72 -14.65
C PHE A 78 6.54 2.04 -15.52
N ARG A 79 6.32 0.76 -15.90
CA ARG A 79 7.22 0.02 -16.78
C ARG A 79 7.46 0.76 -18.08
N ASP A 80 6.40 1.23 -18.71
CA ASP A 80 6.47 1.90 -20.02
C ASP A 80 7.02 3.33 -19.93
N PHE A 81 7.26 3.82 -18.71
CA PHE A 81 7.99 5.04 -18.43
C PHE A 81 9.36 4.74 -17.76
N PHE A 82 10.03 3.70 -18.24
CA PHE A 82 11.37 3.28 -17.78
C PHE A 82 11.45 2.98 -16.27
N TYR A 83 10.35 2.52 -15.67
CA TYR A 83 10.19 2.35 -14.21
C TYR A 83 10.42 3.65 -13.42
N CYS A 84 10.24 4.79 -14.09
CA CYS A 84 10.34 6.09 -13.44
C CYS A 84 9.02 6.45 -12.77
N ASP A 85 9.15 7.25 -11.72
CA ASP A 85 8.06 7.86 -10.98
C ASP A 85 7.49 9.05 -11.78
N SER A 86 6.18 9.22 -11.74
CA SER A 86 5.49 10.33 -12.38
C SER A 86 4.21 10.69 -11.63
N GLY A 87 3.99 11.99 -11.37
CA GLY A 87 2.72 12.50 -10.87
C GLY A 87 1.68 12.79 -11.94
N MET A 88 2.09 12.95 -13.20
CA MET A 88 1.17 13.28 -14.31
C MET A 88 0.43 12.05 -14.83
N ILE A 89 1.10 10.91 -14.90
CA ILE A 89 0.48 9.66 -15.39
C ILE A 89 -0.67 9.22 -14.48
N PRO A 90 -0.53 9.18 -13.14
CA PRO A 90 -1.64 8.88 -12.22
C PRO A 90 -2.85 9.78 -12.42
N TRP A 91 -2.62 11.07 -12.62
CA TRP A 91 -3.72 12.02 -12.86
C TRP A 91 -4.49 11.69 -14.14
N LEU A 92 -3.81 11.41 -15.25
CA LEU A 92 -4.45 11.04 -16.53
C LEU A 92 -5.19 9.71 -16.42
N LEU A 93 -4.60 8.70 -15.78
CA LEU A 93 -5.24 7.39 -15.55
C LEU A 93 -6.47 7.49 -14.65
N THR A 94 -6.43 8.36 -13.65
CA THR A 94 -7.60 8.64 -12.80
C THR A 94 -8.75 9.24 -13.62
N ILE A 95 -8.48 10.25 -14.45
CA ILE A 95 -9.50 10.84 -15.33
C ILE A 95 -10.07 9.81 -16.30
N GLU A 96 -9.22 8.97 -16.89
CA GLU A 96 -9.64 7.90 -17.79
C GLU A 96 -10.56 6.90 -17.06
N LEU A 97 -10.17 6.45 -15.87
CA LEU A 97 -10.97 5.52 -15.07
C LEU A 97 -12.33 6.10 -14.71
N LEU A 98 -12.39 7.35 -14.26
CA LEU A 98 -13.65 8.04 -13.98
C LEU A 98 -14.53 8.15 -15.21
N SER A 99 -13.96 8.49 -16.37
CA SER A 99 -14.67 8.65 -17.63
C SER A 99 -15.22 7.31 -18.15
N THR A 100 -14.49 6.23 -17.98
CA THR A 100 -14.89 4.89 -18.47
C THR A 100 -15.89 4.20 -17.55
N THR A 101 -15.77 4.42 -16.24
CA THR A 101 -16.70 3.83 -15.25
C THR A 101 -17.99 4.63 -15.07
N GLY A 102 -17.97 5.91 -15.43
CA GLY A 102 -19.08 6.86 -15.19
C GLY A 102 -19.27 7.18 -13.68
N LYS A 103 -18.37 6.72 -12.82
CA LYS A 103 -18.40 6.99 -11.37
C LYS A 103 -17.61 8.25 -11.03
N SER A 104 -18.02 8.96 -10.00
CA SER A 104 -17.21 10.02 -9.40
C SER A 104 -16.04 9.45 -8.62
N LEU A 105 -14.99 10.25 -8.41
CA LEU A 105 -13.86 9.86 -7.55
C LEU A 105 -14.34 9.51 -6.13
N THR A 106 -15.29 10.26 -5.62
CA THR A 106 -15.87 10.03 -4.29
C THR A 106 -16.54 8.65 -4.17
N GLU A 107 -17.32 8.24 -5.17
CA GLU A 107 -17.97 6.94 -5.18
C GLU A 107 -16.96 5.80 -5.23
N LEU A 108 -15.92 5.89 -6.08
CA LEU A 108 -14.87 4.88 -6.16
C LEU A 108 -14.10 4.77 -4.85
N VAL A 109 -13.62 5.89 -4.32
CA VAL A 109 -12.79 5.89 -3.11
C VAL A 109 -13.59 5.49 -1.87
N ASN A 110 -14.84 5.95 -1.74
CA ASN A 110 -15.66 5.56 -0.59
C ASN A 110 -15.94 4.05 -0.58
N SER A 111 -16.15 3.41 -1.73
CA SER A 111 -16.32 1.95 -1.77
C SER A 111 -15.09 1.20 -1.27
N TYR A 112 -13.89 1.69 -1.54
CA TYR A 112 -12.65 1.11 -1.00
C TYR A 112 -12.49 1.35 0.50
N ILE A 113 -12.78 2.59 0.97
CA ILE A 113 -12.68 2.95 2.39
C ILE A 113 -13.68 2.13 3.23
N GLU A 114 -14.89 1.92 2.73
CA GLU A 114 -15.91 1.13 3.42
C GLU A 114 -15.55 -0.35 3.50
N ALA A 115 -14.98 -0.90 2.41
CA ALA A 115 -14.57 -2.31 2.37
C ALA A 115 -13.26 -2.57 3.14
N TYR A 116 -12.33 -1.62 3.13
CA TYR A 116 -10.98 -1.76 3.72
C TYR A 116 -10.59 -0.51 4.49
N PRO A 117 -11.19 -0.26 5.66
CA PRO A 117 -10.85 0.90 6.48
C PRO A 117 -9.38 0.89 6.91
N SER A 118 -8.74 2.05 6.86
CA SER A 118 -7.36 2.25 7.31
C SER A 118 -7.24 3.46 8.23
N SER A 119 -6.33 3.38 9.19
CA SER A 119 -5.98 4.50 10.09
C SER A 119 -5.24 5.63 9.38
N GLY A 120 -4.72 5.38 8.16
CA GLY A 120 -3.64 6.16 7.61
C GLY A 120 -2.34 5.99 8.41
N GLU A 121 -1.33 6.83 8.16
CA GLU A 121 -0.06 6.76 8.89
C GLU A 121 -0.13 7.56 10.21
N LEU A 122 -0.01 6.87 11.34
CA LEU A 122 0.06 7.43 12.68
C LEU A 122 1.54 7.55 13.09
N ASN A 123 1.95 8.74 13.56
CA ASN A 123 3.33 9.02 13.93
C ASN A 123 3.45 9.21 15.45
N PHE A 124 4.35 8.45 16.09
CA PHE A 124 4.61 8.51 17.53
C PHE A 124 6.06 8.92 17.78
N HIS A 125 6.26 10.10 18.39
CA HIS A 125 7.57 10.58 18.75
C HIS A 125 8.16 9.78 19.91
N LEU A 126 9.43 9.39 19.79
CA LEU A 126 10.14 8.62 20.80
C LEU A 126 10.78 9.55 21.81
N THR A 127 10.52 9.35 23.10
CA THR A 127 11.04 10.17 24.19
C THR A 127 12.07 9.46 25.08
N SER A 128 11.97 8.13 25.25
CA SER A 128 12.79 7.39 26.22
C SER A 128 13.23 5.99 25.78
N HIS A 129 12.66 5.45 24.71
CA HIS A 129 12.99 4.10 24.20
C HIS A 129 13.43 4.22 22.74
N ASP A 130 14.28 3.31 22.31
CA ASP A 130 14.62 3.19 20.89
C ASP A 130 13.52 2.43 20.12
N ALA A 131 13.41 2.67 18.83
CA ALA A 131 12.39 2.04 18.00
C ALA A 131 12.49 0.50 17.98
N PRO A 132 13.69 -0.12 17.89
CA PRO A 132 13.83 -1.57 17.95
C PRO A 132 13.20 -2.19 19.20
N THR A 133 13.49 -1.68 20.38
CA THR A 133 12.92 -2.19 21.64
C THR A 133 11.40 -2.14 21.66
N ILE A 134 10.82 -1.02 21.18
CA ILE A 134 9.34 -0.90 21.13
C ILE A 134 8.76 -1.92 20.13
N ILE A 135 9.40 -2.14 18.99
CA ILE A 135 8.94 -3.11 17.99
C ILE A 135 8.99 -4.53 18.57
N GLU A 136 10.07 -4.88 19.27
CA GLU A 136 10.22 -6.18 19.95
C GLU A 136 9.15 -6.39 21.03
N ASP A 137 8.89 -5.38 21.86
CA ASP A 137 7.85 -5.43 22.90
C ASP A 137 6.44 -5.61 22.31
N ILE A 138 6.13 -4.93 21.22
CA ILE A 138 4.86 -5.08 20.51
C ILE A 138 4.76 -6.48 19.89
N GLU A 139 5.81 -6.98 19.25
CA GLU A 139 5.82 -8.35 18.72
C GLU A 139 5.58 -9.38 19.82
N ALA A 140 6.28 -9.27 20.96
CA ALA A 140 6.13 -10.18 22.08
C ALA A 140 4.70 -10.17 22.65
N LYS A 141 4.06 -9.00 22.69
CA LYS A 141 2.69 -8.84 23.18
C LYS A 141 1.67 -9.64 22.36
N PHE A 142 1.85 -9.73 21.04
CA PHE A 142 0.94 -10.45 20.15
C PHE A 142 1.37 -11.89 19.82
N ALA A 143 2.47 -12.38 20.40
CA ALA A 143 3.03 -13.70 20.09
C ALA A 143 2.04 -14.86 20.31
N ASN A 144 1.15 -14.76 21.31
CA ASN A 144 0.16 -15.79 21.62
C ASN A 144 -0.99 -15.87 20.61
N GLU A 145 -1.22 -14.83 19.82
CA GLU A 145 -2.27 -14.76 18.80
C GLU A 145 -1.85 -15.39 17.47
N GLN A 146 -0.56 -15.72 17.32
CA GLN A 146 0.04 -16.39 16.16
C GLN A 146 -0.30 -15.71 14.82
N PRO A 147 -0.15 -14.39 14.68
CA PRO A 147 -0.40 -13.69 13.43
C PRO A 147 0.58 -14.09 12.33
N ASN A 148 0.18 -13.92 11.07
CA ASN A 148 1.13 -13.96 9.96
C ASN A 148 2.09 -12.79 10.08
N LYS A 149 3.39 -13.09 10.24
CA LYS A 149 4.44 -12.09 10.47
C LYS A 149 5.26 -11.84 9.22
N SER A 150 5.54 -10.56 8.93
CA SER A 150 6.51 -10.13 7.94
C SER A 150 7.44 -9.07 8.51
N LEU A 151 8.73 -9.15 8.15
CA LEU A 151 9.77 -8.17 8.50
C LEU A 151 10.31 -7.44 7.26
N LEU A 152 9.54 -7.43 6.16
CA LEU A 152 9.97 -6.85 4.89
C LEU A 152 10.28 -5.34 5.01
N ASP A 153 9.42 -4.60 5.74
CA ASP A 153 9.60 -3.17 6.00
C ASP A 153 9.05 -2.82 7.40
N GLY A 154 9.88 -3.02 8.42
CA GLY A 154 9.43 -3.01 9.81
C GLY A 154 8.70 -4.31 10.19
N LEU A 155 7.87 -4.25 11.23
CA LEU A 155 7.05 -5.36 11.71
C LEU A 155 5.64 -5.25 11.13
N SER A 156 5.22 -6.22 10.35
CA SER A 156 3.82 -6.41 9.98
C SER A 156 3.27 -7.64 10.68
N LEU A 157 2.14 -7.50 11.36
CA LEU A 157 1.38 -8.61 11.94
C LEU A 157 -0.03 -8.61 11.34
N ASP A 158 -0.43 -9.75 10.76
CA ASP A 158 -1.72 -9.94 10.11
C ASP A 158 -2.52 -11.04 10.83
N PHE A 159 -3.70 -10.68 11.31
CA PHE A 159 -4.61 -11.54 12.10
C PHE A 159 -5.79 -12.06 11.25
N GLY A 160 -5.79 -11.77 9.94
CA GLY A 160 -6.81 -12.22 8.99
C GLY A 160 -7.88 -11.18 8.72
N ASP A 161 -8.54 -10.64 9.74
CA ASP A 161 -9.58 -9.61 9.65
C ASP A 161 -9.07 -8.19 9.90
N TRP A 162 -7.90 -8.07 10.49
CA TRP A 162 -7.16 -6.82 10.65
C TRP A 162 -5.65 -7.06 10.65
N ARG A 163 -4.89 -6.02 10.35
CA ARG A 163 -3.43 -6.06 10.41
C ARG A 163 -2.85 -4.69 10.75
N PHE A 164 -1.58 -4.69 11.11
CA PHE A 164 -0.81 -3.46 11.19
C PHE A 164 0.59 -3.62 10.60
N ASN A 165 1.17 -2.49 10.20
CA ASN A 165 2.59 -2.33 9.92
C ASN A 165 3.17 -1.27 10.86
N LEU A 166 4.24 -1.63 11.55
CA LEU A 166 4.96 -0.80 12.52
C LEU A 166 6.41 -0.68 12.12
N ARG A 167 6.89 0.54 11.85
CA ARG A 167 8.26 0.76 11.39
C ARG A 167 8.90 1.98 12.03
N ALA A 168 10.23 1.94 12.21
CA ALA A 168 11.00 3.12 12.56
C ALA A 168 11.10 4.09 11.37
N SER A 169 11.08 5.38 11.64
CA SER A 169 11.47 6.37 10.65
C SER A 169 12.99 6.35 10.46
N ASN A 170 13.45 6.45 9.21
CA ASN A 170 14.88 6.52 8.90
C ASN A 170 15.49 7.94 9.14
N THR A 171 14.64 8.95 9.25
CA THR A 171 15.06 10.37 9.24
C THR A 171 14.69 11.11 10.51
N GLU A 172 13.77 10.58 11.31
CA GLU A 172 13.21 11.24 12.48
C GLU A 172 13.11 10.26 13.66
N PRO A 173 13.22 10.72 14.91
CA PRO A 173 13.08 9.87 16.09
C PRO A 173 11.61 9.52 16.36
N LEU A 174 10.99 8.78 15.47
CA LEU A 174 9.60 8.36 15.59
C LEU A 174 9.35 6.95 15.02
N ILE A 175 8.26 6.36 15.50
CA ILE A 175 7.67 5.13 14.96
C ILE A 175 6.42 5.50 14.18
N ARG A 176 6.23 4.84 13.05
CA ARG A 176 5.09 4.95 12.15
C ARG A 176 4.26 3.69 12.21
N LEU A 177 2.97 3.86 12.44
CA LEU A 177 1.99 2.79 12.53
C LEU A 177 0.90 2.99 11.47
N ASN A 178 0.61 1.93 10.73
CA ASN A 178 -0.54 1.84 9.84
C ASN A 178 -1.37 0.64 10.27
N ILE A 179 -2.68 0.83 10.43
CA ILE A 179 -3.64 -0.24 10.76
C ILE A 179 -4.69 -0.29 9.68
N GLU A 180 -5.12 -1.48 9.31
CA GLU A 180 -6.22 -1.70 8.36
C GLU A 180 -7.06 -2.90 8.76
N THR A 181 -8.34 -2.91 8.32
CA THR A 181 -9.30 -3.95 8.65
C THR A 181 -10.10 -4.38 7.41
N LEU A 182 -10.78 -5.53 7.51
CA LEU A 182 -11.77 -5.99 6.54
C LEU A 182 -13.16 -5.51 6.95
N GLY A 183 -13.53 -4.28 6.54
CA GLY A 183 -14.93 -3.83 6.53
C GLY A 183 -15.62 -3.55 7.88
N ASN A 184 -14.90 -3.50 9.00
CA ASN A 184 -15.50 -3.17 10.30
C ASN A 184 -14.62 -2.23 11.10
#